data_0acba68716d13e50ed9cb7d5728640fc
#
_entry.id   0acba68716d13e50ed9cb7d5728640fc
#
_cell.length_a   1.000
_cell.length_b   1.000
_cell.length_c   1.000
_cell.angle_alpha   90.00
_cell.angle_beta   90.00
_cell.angle_gamma   90.00
#
_symmetry.space_group_name_H-M   'P 1'
#
loop_
_entity.id
_entity.type
_entity.pdbx_description
1 polymer ?
#
loop_
_entity_poly.entity_id
_entity_poly.type
_entity_poly.pdbx_seq_one_letter_code
_entity_poly.pdbx_strand_id
1 'polypeptide(L)'
;MVKILWVDDEIELLKPHVLFLRQKGYEVDTCNNGYDAIDMATEGGYDLIILDEMMPGMTGLETLPKIKEVRPTTPVIMVTKSEEENIMDKA
;
A
#
# COMPACT_ATOMS: atom_id res chain seq x y z
N MET A 1 -12.04 14.90 2.02
CA MET A 1 -10.78 14.60 1.32
C MET A 1 -10.46 13.12 1.48
N VAL A 2 -10.13 12.46 0.40
CA VAL A 2 -9.77 11.03 0.44
C VAL A 2 -8.35 10.88 0.98
N LYS A 3 -8.19 10.02 1.97
CA LYS A 3 -6.92 9.77 2.64
C LYS A 3 -6.44 8.35 2.30
N ILE A 4 -5.24 8.26 1.73
CA ILE A 4 -4.66 7.01 1.22
C ILE A 4 -3.39 6.68 2.00
N LEU A 5 -3.25 5.41 2.39
CA LEU A 5 -1.99 4.87 2.89
C LEU A 5 -1.39 4.00 1.78
N TRP A 6 -0.17 4.31 1.35
CA TRP A 6 0.53 3.56 0.33
C TRP A 6 1.75 2.86 0.93
N VAL A 7 1.73 1.54 0.91
CA VAL A 7 2.76 0.68 1.53
C VAL A 7 3.54 -0.04 0.45
N ASP A 8 4.84 0.25 0.35
CA ASP A 8 5.71 -0.35 -0.66
C ASP A 8 7.16 -0.22 -0.17
N ASP A 9 7.91 -1.32 -0.17
CA ASP A 9 9.31 -1.28 0.27
C ASP A 9 10.19 -0.39 -0.62
N GLU A 10 9.74 -0.14 -1.85
CA GLU A 10 10.41 0.76 -2.79
C GLU A 10 9.65 2.08 -2.96
N ILE A 11 9.01 2.55 -1.90
CA ILE A 11 8.14 3.75 -1.96
C ILE A 11 8.92 4.99 -2.43
N GLU A 12 10.21 5.03 -2.20
CA GLU A 12 11.03 6.15 -2.66
C GLU A 12 11.05 6.27 -4.19
N LEU A 13 10.95 5.14 -4.88
CA LEU A 13 10.88 5.11 -6.34
C LEU A 13 9.52 5.54 -6.86
N LEU A 14 8.52 5.58 -5.99
CA LEU A 14 7.14 5.92 -6.34
C LEU A 14 6.79 7.38 -6.01
N LYS A 15 7.77 8.17 -5.61
CA LYS A 15 7.56 9.59 -5.29
C LYS A 15 6.80 10.38 -6.36
N PRO A 16 7.12 10.24 -7.66
CA PRO A 16 6.35 10.96 -8.68
C PRO A 16 4.87 10.60 -8.67
N HIS A 17 4.54 9.33 -8.44
CA HIS A 17 3.15 8.88 -8.37
C HIS A 17 2.45 9.41 -7.12
N VAL A 18 3.15 9.43 -6.00
CA VAL A 18 2.62 9.98 -4.74
C VAL A 18 2.33 11.47 -4.91
N LEU A 19 3.28 12.20 -5.50
CA LEU A 19 3.11 13.64 -5.76
C LEU A 19 1.93 13.91 -6.70
N PHE A 20 1.78 13.08 -7.72
CA PHE A 20 0.65 13.19 -8.64
C PHE A 20 -0.68 13.08 -7.90
N LEU A 21 -0.82 12.08 -7.04
CA LEU A 21 -2.05 11.91 -6.27
C LEU A 21 -2.30 13.09 -5.33
N ARG A 22 -1.26 13.60 -4.69
CA ARG A 22 -1.38 14.77 -3.83
C ARG A 22 -1.83 16.00 -4.61
N GLN A 23 -1.32 16.18 -5.83
CA GLN A 23 -1.73 17.28 -6.71
C GLN A 23 -3.20 17.16 -7.11
N LYS A 24 -3.73 15.94 -7.17
CA LYS A 24 -5.14 15.70 -7.48
C LYS A 24 -6.06 15.92 -6.27
N GLY A 25 -5.50 16.27 -5.13
CA GLY A 25 -6.28 16.58 -3.94
C GLY A 25 -6.40 15.43 -2.93
N TYR A 26 -5.70 14.33 -3.16
CA TYR A 26 -5.68 13.22 -2.20
C TYR A 26 -4.65 13.49 -1.11
N GLU A 27 -4.96 13.07 0.11
CA GLU A 27 -3.97 13.04 1.18
C GLU A 27 -3.32 11.66 1.13
N VAL A 28 -2.00 11.60 0.99
CA VAL A 28 -1.28 10.34 0.86
C VAL A 28 -0.19 10.26 1.91
N ASP A 29 -0.28 9.24 2.76
CA ASP A 29 0.78 8.87 3.67
C ASP A 29 1.46 7.62 3.12
N THR A 30 2.75 7.47 3.38
CA THR A 30 3.52 6.35 2.86
C THR A 30 4.30 5.66 3.96
N CYS A 31 4.55 4.36 3.78
CA CYS A 31 5.49 3.63 4.61
C CYS A 31 6.10 2.50 3.77
N ASN A 32 7.16 1.90 4.28
CA ASN A 32 7.97 0.96 3.50
C ASN A 32 7.97 -0.47 4.05
N ASN A 33 7.10 -0.78 4.98
CA ASN A 33 7.04 -2.13 5.56
C ASN A 33 5.66 -2.40 6.18
N GLY A 34 5.37 -3.69 6.39
CA GLY A 34 4.08 -4.11 6.89
C GLY A 34 3.84 -3.75 8.35
N TYR A 35 4.86 -3.74 9.17
CA TYR A 35 4.72 -3.41 10.60
C TYR A 35 4.25 -1.97 10.78
N ASP A 36 4.90 -1.04 10.08
CA ASP A 36 4.50 0.37 10.13
C ASP A 36 3.12 0.57 9.53
N ALA A 37 2.79 -0.19 8.49
CA ALA A 37 1.47 -0.11 7.86
C ALA A 37 0.36 -0.47 8.85
N ILE A 38 0.56 -1.50 9.66
CA ILE A 38 -0.42 -1.91 10.68
C ILE A 38 -0.60 -0.82 11.73
N ASP A 39 0.51 -0.24 12.20
CA ASP A 39 0.46 0.84 13.19
C ASP A 39 -0.25 2.06 12.63
N MET A 40 0.08 2.46 11.41
CA MET A 40 -0.54 3.61 10.78
C MET A 40 -2.03 3.38 10.51
N ALA A 41 -2.40 2.18 10.06
CA ALA A 41 -3.79 1.83 9.84
C ALA A 41 -4.60 1.87 11.14
N THR A 42 -3.97 1.46 12.25
CA THR A 42 -4.63 1.48 13.57
C THR A 42 -4.96 2.91 14.01
N GLU A 43 -4.05 3.84 13.77
CA GLU A 43 -4.18 5.22 14.24
C GLU A 43 -4.89 6.14 13.25
N GLY A 44 -4.63 5.95 11.95
CA GLY A 44 -5.15 6.83 10.92
C GLY A 44 -6.51 6.41 10.40
N GLY A 45 -7.31 7.36 9.93
CA GLY A 45 -8.58 7.07 9.29
C GLY A 45 -8.42 7.05 7.78
N TYR A 46 -7.81 6.02 7.23
CA TYR A 46 -7.60 5.92 5.80
C TYR A 46 -8.86 5.45 5.08
N ASP A 47 -9.09 6.02 3.91
CA ASP A 47 -10.22 5.62 3.05
C ASP A 47 -9.81 4.49 2.10
N LEU A 48 -8.51 4.33 1.87
CA LEU A 48 -7.97 3.32 0.98
C LEU A 48 -6.54 2.99 1.40
N ILE A 49 -6.17 1.72 1.33
CA ILE A 49 -4.79 1.28 1.57
C ILE A 49 -4.30 0.58 0.30
N ILE A 50 -3.15 1.02 -0.23
CA ILE A 50 -2.48 0.37 -1.35
C ILE A 50 -1.32 -0.41 -0.75
N LEU A 51 -1.26 -1.70 -0.97
CA LEU A 51 -0.34 -2.60 -0.29
C LEU A 51 0.44 -3.45 -1.29
N ASP A 52 1.76 -3.30 -1.27
CA ASP A 52 2.64 -4.11 -2.11
C ASP A 52 2.69 -5.54 -1.57
N GLU A 53 2.57 -6.53 -2.46
CA GLU A 53 2.67 -7.93 -2.09
C GLU A 53 4.09 -8.32 -1.71
N MET A 54 5.08 -7.83 -2.46
CA MET A 54 6.47 -8.23 -2.31
C MET A 54 7.25 -7.28 -1.43
N MET A 55 7.31 -7.58 -0.14
CA MET A 55 8.07 -6.79 0.83
C MET A 55 8.92 -7.73 1.69
N PRO A 56 10.19 -7.36 1.98
CA PRO A 56 11.00 -8.17 2.88
C PRO A 56 10.45 -8.13 4.31
N GLY A 57 10.67 -9.21 5.04
CA GLY A 57 10.18 -9.35 6.41
C GLY A 57 8.74 -9.82 6.44
N MET A 58 7.81 -8.90 6.39
CA MET A 58 6.39 -9.23 6.35
C MET A 58 5.86 -8.91 4.95
N THR A 59 5.37 -9.93 4.24
CA THR A 59 4.80 -9.74 2.90
C THR A 59 3.46 -9.03 2.96
N GLY A 60 2.98 -8.56 1.80
CA GLY A 60 1.65 -7.96 1.72
C GLY A 60 0.57 -8.94 2.10
N LEU A 61 0.69 -10.21 1.69
CA LEU A 61 -0.29 -11.24 2.04
C LEU A 61 -0.34 -11.52 3.54
N GLU A 62 0.79 -11.39 4.23
CA GLU A 62 0.84 -11.53 5.68
C GLU A 62 0.33 -10.28 6.40
N THR A 63 0.55 -9.11 5.80
CA THR A 63 0.13 -7.83 6.37
C THR A 63 -1.38 -7.63 6.25
N LEU A 64 -1.97 -8.06 5.14
CA LEU A 64 -3.37 -7.83 4.83
C LEU A 64 -4.34 -8.28 5.94
N PRO A 65 -4.28 -9.52 6.46
CA PRO A 65 -5.22 -9.92 7.51
C PRO A 65 -5.05 -9.11 8.78
N LYS A 66 -3.84 -8.66 9.09
CA LYS A 66 -3.60 -7.83 10.28
C LYS A 66 -4.20 -6.44 10.13
N ILE A 67 -4.12 -5.86 8.94
CA ILE A 67 -4.78 -4.58 8.64
C ILE A 67 -6.30 -4.76 8.74
N LYS A 68 -6.85 -5.82 8.16
CA LYS A 68 -8.29 -6.08 8.18
C LYS A 68 -8.80 -6.34 9.58
N GLU A 69 -7.96 -6.82 10.48
CA GLU A 69 -8.32 -7.02 11.88
C GLU A 69 -8.57 -5.69 12.59
N VAL A 70 -7.75 -4.67 12.32
CA VAL A 70 -7.89 -3.35 12.94
C VAL A 70 -8.81 -2.41 12.15
N ARG A 71 -8.93 -2.63 10.84
CA ARG A 71 -9.78 -1.82 9.95
C ARG A 71 -10.56 -2.72 9.00
N PRO A 72 -11.59 -3.41 9.49
CA PRO A 72 -12.28 -4.42 8.68
C PRO A 72 -13.01 -3.88 7.46
N THR A 73 -13.39 -2.61 7.45
CA THR A 73 -14.16 -2.02 6.36
C THR A 73 -13.33 -1.16 5.41
N THR A 74 -12.05 -0.91 5.71
CA THR A 74 -11.20 -0.11 4.83
C THR A 74 -10.76 -0.96 3.62
N PRO A 75 -11.05 -0.50 2.39
CA PRO A 75 -10.61 -1.23 1.20
C PRO A 75 -9.09 -1.28 1.10
N VAL A 76 -8.56 -2.43 0.69
CA VAL A 76 -7.13 -2.62 0.47
C VAL A 76 -6.92 -3.12 -0.95
N ILE A 77 -6.08 -2.41 -1.71
CA ILE A 77 -5.70 -2.83 -3.06
C ILE A 77 -4.30 -3.44 -2.97
N MET A 78 -4.18 -4.70 -3.40
CA MET A 78 -2.90 -5.40 -3.43
C MET A 78 -2.23 -5.18 -4.78
N VAL A 79 -0.93 -4.83 -4.76
CA VAL A 79 -0.13 -4.67 -5.97
C VAL A 79 0.80 -5.87 -6.11
N THR A 80 0.73 -6.55 -7.25
CA THR A 80 1.46 -7.79 -7.50
C THR A 80 2.43 -7.63 -8.67
N LYS A 81 3.56 -7.00 -8.42
CA LYS A 81 4.53 -6.65 -9.46
C LYS A 81 5.09 -7.84 -10.21
N SER A 82 5.33 -8.95 -9.50
CA SER A 82 5.93 -10.13 -10.12
C SER A 82 5.03 -10.79 -11.16
N GLU A 83 3.73 -10.70 -11.00
CA GLU A 83 2.77 -11.24 -11.97
C GLU A 83 2.78 -10.45 -13.26
N GLU A 84 2.91 -9.15 -13.18
CA GLU A 84 2.99 -8.30 -14.36
C GLU A 84 4.22 -8.65 -15.20
N GLU A 85 5.35 -8.88 -14.55
CA GLU A 85 6.57 -9.30 -15.23
C GLU A 85 6.37 -10.61 -15.94
N ASN A 86 5.76 -11.59 -15.30
CA ASN A 86 5.50 -12.89 -15.90
C ASN A 86 4.58 -12.81 -17.12
N ILE A 87 3.58 -11.96 -17.04
CA ILE A 87 2.66 -11.75 -18.16
C ILE A 87 3.39 -11.14 -19.35
N MET A 88 4.22 -10.17 -19.09
CA MET A 88 5.00 -9.50 -20.13
C MET A 88 6.01 -10.43 -20.77
N ASP A 89 6.64 -11.30 -19.99
CA ASP A 89 7.60 -12.28 -20.52
C ASP A 89 6.95 -13.27 -21.47
N LYS A 90 5.69 -13.56 -21.27
CA LYS A 90 4.93 -14.48 -22.11
C LYS A 90 4.38 -13.84 -23.38
N ALA A 91 4.29 -12.56 -23.35
CA ALA A 91 3.78 -11.80 -24.49
C ALA A 91 4.83 -11.61 -25.56
#